data_cc7818e53db8ce1cef40901cde864365
#
_entry.id   cc7818e53db8ce1cef40901cde864365
#
_cell.length_a   1.000
_cell.length_b   1.000
_cell.length_c   1.000
_cell.angle_alpha   90.00
_cell.angle_beta   90.00
_cell.angle_gamma   90.00
#
_symmetry.space_group_name_H-M   'P 1'
#
loop_
_entity.id
_entity.type
_entity.pdbx_description
1 polymer ?
#
loop_
_entity_poly.entity_id
_entity_poly.type
_entity_poly.pdbx_seq_one_letter_code
_entity_poly.pdbx_strand_id
1 'polypeptide(L)'
;MDYIITTEHLTKKYKNFTSVNHVSLHIRKGSIYGFLGPNGAGKSTTMKMLLGLTDPTKGSFTIDGKQFPQDRIAILKEIGSFIEAPSFYANLTGRENLDIIRRILGLSKADVEDALELVGLTEFGDRLAKQYS
;
A
#
# COMPACT_ATOMS: atom_id res chain seq x y z
N MET A 1 23.24 0.88 -7.15
CA MET A 1 21.95 1.35 -7.65
C MET A 1 20.94 1.40 -6.53
N ASP A 2 20.12 2.45 -6.50
CA ASP A 2 19.27 2.70 -5.36
C ASP A 2 17.86 2.13 -5.60
N TYR A 3 17.58 1.00 -4.99
CA TYR A 3 16.29 0.32 -5.12
C TYR A 3 15.42 0.60 -3.89
N ILE A 4 14.16 0.96 -4.14
CA ILE A 4 13.17 1.15 -3.06
C ILE A 4 12.55 -0.18 -2.65
N ILE A 5 12.33 -1.08 -3.61
CA ILE A 5 11.80 -2.41 -3.34
C ILE A 5 12.70 -3.44 -4.01
N THR A 6 13.13 -4.43 -3.24
CA THR A 6 13.87 -5.58 -3.75
C THR A 6 13.20 -6.85 -3.25
N THR A 7 12.92 -7.78 -4.13
CA THR A 7 12.46 -9.12 -3.75
C THR A 7 13.43 -10.17 -4.28
N GLU A 8 13.64 -11.23 -3.53
CA GLU A 8 14.53 -12.32 -3.91
C GLU A 8 13.79 -13.65 -3.80
N HIS A 9 13.55 -14.27 -4.95
CA HIS A 9 12.85 -15.55 -5.06
C HIS A 9 11.55 -15.61 -4.27
N LEU A 10 10.83 -14.50 -4.22
CA LEU A 10 9.61 -14.36 -3.45
C LEU A 10 8.58 -15.37 -3.92
N THR A 11 8.10 -16.20 -3.00
CA THR A 11 7.20 -17.31 -3.33
C THR A 11 6.06 -17.36 -2.33
N LYS A 12 4.84 -17.50 -2.82
CA LYS A 12 3.67 -17.78 -2.01
C LYS A 12 2.97 -19.02 -2.52
N LYS A 13 2.95 -20.04 -1.70
CA LYS A 13 2.37 -21.33 -2.00
C LYS A 13 1.19 -21.59 -1.07
N TYR A 14 0.05 -21.80 -1.66
CA TYR A 14 -1.12 -22.30 -0.95
C TYR A 14 -1.21 -23.81 -1.11
N LYS A 15 -2.09 -24.46 -0.34
CA LYS A 15 -2.18 -25.91 -0.26
C LYS A 15 -2.16 -26.62 -1.63
N ASN A 16 -2.89 -26.07 -2.61
CA ASN A 16 -3.09 -26.72 -3.91
C ASN A 16 -2.48 -25.97 -5.09
N PHE A 17 -1.88 -24.79 -4.87
CA PHE A 17 -1.29 -24.04 -5.97
C PHE A 17 -0.25 -23.03 -5.51
N THR A 18 0.63 -22.63 -6.41
CA THR A 18 1.62 -21.58 -6.16
C THR A 18 1.11 -20.28 -6.79
N SER A 19 0.75 -19.32 -5.93
CA SER A 19 0.23 -18.03 -6.37
C SER A 19 1.35 -17.11 -6.89
N VAL A 20 2.49 -17.13 -6.23
CA VAL A 20 3.68 -16.35 -6.61
C VAL A 20 4.86 -17.30 -6.59
N ASN A 21 5.63 -17.34 -7.68
CA ASN A 21 6.69 -18.32 -7.86
C ASN A 21 8.03 -17.67 -8.18
N HIS A 22 8.91 -17.63 -7.19
CA HIS A 22 10.30 -17.16 -7.32
C HIS A 22 10.45 -15.80 -7.98
N VAL A 23 9.63 -14.82 -7.56
CA VAL A 23 9.64 -13.49 -8.15
C VAL A 23 10.79 -12.66 -7.56
N SER A 24 11.68 -12.19 -8.43
CA SER A 24 12.78 -11.31 -8.06
C SER A 24 12.61 -9.98 -8.76
N LEU A 25 12.37 -8.92 -7.98
CA LEU A 25 12.13 -7.57 -8.46
C LEU A 25 13.19 -6.61 -7.93
N HIS A 26 13.51 -5.61 -8.72
CA HIS A 26 14.41 -4.53 -8.34
C HIS A 26 13.80 -3.22 -8.83
N ILE A 27 13.05 -2.56 -7.94
CA ILE A 27 12.33 -1.33 -8.27
C ILE A 27 13.13 -0.13 -7.78
N ARG A 28 13.52 0.74 -8.72
CA ARG A 28 14.35 1.92 -8.41
C ARG A 28 13.55 3.00 -7.70
N LYS A 29 14.20 3.71 -6.81
CA LYS A 29 13.63 4.91 -6.18
C LYS A 29 13.25 5.94 -7.24
N GLY A 30 12.12 6.62 -7.02
CA GLY A 30 11.64 7.68 -7.92
C GLY A 30 11.06 7.18 -9.23
N SER A 31 10.85 5.87 -9.40
CA SER A 31 10.29 5.32 -10.63
C SER A 31 8.80 4.98 -10.48
N ILE A 32 8.12 4.92 -11.62
CA ILE A 32 6.79 4.32 -11.73
C ILE A 32 6.99 2.94 -12.34
N TYR A 33 6.63 1.90 -11.60
CA TYR A 33 6.85 0.52 -12.01
C TYR A 33 5.52 -0.16 -12.35
N GLY A 34 5.38 -0.59 -13.59
CA GLY A 34 4.21 -1.33 -14.04
C GLY A 34 4.31 -2.80 -13.64
N PHE A 35 3.29 -3.28 -12.90
CA PHE A 35 3.21 -4.67 -12.49
C PHE A 35 1.97 -5.30 -13.13
N LEU A 36 2.16 -5.86 -14.31
CA LEU A 36 1.08 -6.29 -15.19
C LEU A 36 0.97 -7.81 -15.25
N GLY A 37 -0.24 -8.29 -15.49
CA GLY A 37 -0.51 -9.70 -15.67
C GLY A 37 -2.03 -9.95 -15.65
N PRO A 38 -2.47 -11.12 -16.10
CA PRO A 38 -3.88 -11.48 -16.05
C PRO A 38 -4.36 -11.70 -14.60
N ASN A 39 -5.66 -11.70 -14.39
CA ASN A 39 -6.25 -12.06 -13.10
C ASN A 39 -5.78 -13.46 -12.69
N GLY A 40 -5.38 -13.61 -11.42
CA GLY A 40 -4.85 -14.86 -10.92
C GLY A 40 -3.34 -15.05 -11.14
N ALA A 41 -2.64 -14.07 -11.71
CA ALA A 41 -1.18 -14.13 -11.92
C ALA A 41 -0.36 -13.87 -10.65
N GLY A 42 -0.99 -13.60 -9.50
CA GLY A 42 -0.28 -13.36 -8.24
C GLY A 42 0.01 -11.90 -7.94
N LYS A 43 -0.53 -10.95 -8.70
CA LYS A 43 -0.29 -9.51 -8.48
C LYS A 43 -0.74 -9.05 -7.10
N SER A 44 -2.00 -9.33 -6.75
CA SER A 44 -2.56 -8.96 -5.44
C SER A 44 -1.85 -9.67 -4.30
N THR A 45 -1.50 -10.93 -4.49
CA THR A 45 -0.77 -11.70 -3.48
C THR A 45 0.62 -11.12 -3.23
N THR A 46 1.33 -10.72 -4.29
CA THR A 46 2.63 -10.04 -4.17
C THR A 46 2.47 -8.74 -3.40
N MET A 47 1.47 -7.92 -3.73
CA MET A 47 1.21 -6.67 -3.02
C MET A 47 0.90 -6.91 -1.54
N LYS A 48 0.11 -7.93 -1.23
CA LYS A 48 -0.21 -8.29 0.16
C LYS A 48 1.03 -8.71 0.94
N MET A 49 1.96 -9.45 0.32
CA MET A 49 3.22 -9.80 0.97
C MET A 49 4.07 -8.57 1.26
N LEU A 50 4.17 -7.64 0.30
CA LEU A 50 4.93 -6.40 0.49
C LEU A 50 4.36 -5.51 1.58
N LEU A 51 3.08 -5.61 1.87
CA LEU A 51 2.42 -4.86 2.95
C LEU A 51 2.38 -5.63 4.28
N GLY A 52 2.93 -6.82 4.33
CA GLY A 52 2.91 -7.64 5.53
C GLY A 52 1.54 -8.22 5.88
N LEU A 53 0.60 -8.24 4.93
CA LEU A 53 -0.74 -8.81 5.13
C LEU A 53 -0.76 -10.33 5.02
N THR A 54 0.22 -10.89 4.34
CA THR A 54 0.46 -12.33 4.27
C THR A 54 1.95 -12.59 4.21
N ASP A 55 2.39 -13.68 4.81
CA ASP A 55 3.81 -14.02 4.84
C ASP A 55 4.24 -14.80 3.61
N PRO A 56 5.43 -14.55 3.08
CA PRO A 56 6.00 -15.40 2.04
C PRO A 56 6.18 -16.84 2.52
N THR A 57 5.98 -17.80 1.64
CA THR A 57 6.33 -19.20 1.89
C THR A 57 7.84 -19.37 1.81
N LYS A 58 8.47 -18.70 0.83
CA LYS A 58 9.91 -18.67 0.61
C LYS A 58 10.33 -17.33 0.07
N GLY A 59 11.62 -17.07 0.14
CA GLY A 59 12.18 -15.82 -0.37
C GLY A 59 12.11 -14.70 0.64
N SER A 60 12.57 -13.55 0.23
CA SER A 60 12.64 -12.37 1.08
C SER A 60 12.38 -11.11 0.28
N PHE A 61 12.14 -10.02 0.98
CA PHE A 61 12.05 -8.72 0.33
C PHE A 61 12.46 -7.61 1.29
N THR A 62 12.86 -6.48 0.73
CA THR A 62 13.15 -5.26 1.47
C THR A 62 12.40 -4.09 0.86
N ILE A 63 12.00 -3.15 1.70
CA ILE A 63 11.43 -1.87 1.30
C ILE A 63 12.26 -0.78 1.95
N ASP A 64 12.92 0.02 1.14
CA ASP A 64 13.87 1.04 1.57
C ASP A 64 14.91 0.48 2.57
N GLY A 65 15.43 -0.70 2.27
CA GLY A 65 16.40 -1.40 3.11
C GLY A 65 15.85 -2.05 4.37
N LYS A 66 14.54 -1.93 4.63
CA LYS A 66 13.88 -2.44 5.84
C LYS A 66 13.14 -3.74 5.55
N GLN A 67 12.94 -4.55 6.58
CA GLN A 67 12.33 -5.89 6.46
C GLN A 67 11.16 -6.09 7.43
N PHE A 68 10.24 -6.96 7.02
CA PHE A 68 9.21 -7.50 7.93
C PHE A 68 9.75 -8.74 8.63
N PRO A 69 9.33 -9.01 9.87
CA PRO A 69 8.43 -8.20 10.70
C PRO A 69 9.13 -7.09 11.51
N GLN A 70 10.46 -7.06 11.51
CA GLN A 70 11.26 -6.22 12.39
C GLN A 70 10.95 -4.73 12.25
N ASP A 71 10.86 -4.27 11.01
CA ASP A 71 10.68 -2.85 10.68
C ASP A 71 9.26 -2.50 10.26
N ARG A 72 8.29 -3.33 10.61
CA ARG A 72 6.90 -3.23 10.14
C ARG A 72 6.32 -1.82 10.29
N ILE A 73 6.41 -1.25 11.48
CA ILE A 73 5.84 0.08 11.74
C ILE A 73 6.56 1.16 10.93
N ALA A 74 7.89 1.09 10.88
CA ALA A 74 8.69 2.04 10.12
C ALA A 74 8.33 2.00 8.63
N ILE A 75 8.18 0.81 8.06
CA ILE A 75 7.80 0.64 6.66
C ILE A 75 6.40 1.20 6.41
N LEU A 76 5.42 0.79 7.21
CA LEU A 76 4.02 1.16 7.01
C LEU A 76 3.74 2.65 7.19
N LYS A 77 4.56 3.36 7.96
CA LYS A 77 4.45 4.82 8.10
C LYS A 77 4.91 5.58 6.86
N GLU A 78 5.80 5.00 6.08
CA GLU A 78 6.42 5.64 4.93
C GLU A 78 5.74 5.31 3.60
N ILE A 79 4.77 4.40 3.58
CA ILE A 79 4.10 3.97 2.35
C ILE A 79 2.61 4.26 2.39
N GLY A 80 2.06 4.60 1.23
CA GLY A 80 0.63 4.61 0.98
C GLY A 80 0.26 3.40 0.13
N SER A 81 -0.91 2.81 0.39
CA SER A 81 -1.31 1.61 -0.34
C SER A 81 -2.82 1.45 -0.41
N PHE A 82 -3.27 0.79 -1.47
CA PHE A 82 -4.59 0.17 -1.50
C PHE A 82 -4.52 -1.07 -2.40
N ILE A 83 -5.34 -2.04 -2.08
CA ILE A 83 -5.44 -3.29 -2.86
C ILE A 83 -6.88 -3.43 -3.29
N GLU A 84 -7.09 -3.55 -4.62
CA GLU A 84 -8.40 -3.69 -5.26
C GLU A 84 -9.27 -2.44 -5.13
N ALA A 85 -9.66 -2.08 -3.90
CA ALA A 85 -10.43 -0.88 -3.61
C ALA A 85 -9.95 -0.25 -2.31
N PRO A 86 -9.92 1.09 -2.21
CA PRO A 86 -9.55 1.75 -0.96
C PRO A 86 -10.62 1.50 0.10
N SER A 87 -10.18 1.35 1.36
CA SER A 87 -11.08 1.22 2.50
C SER A 87 -11.36 2.58 3.10
N PHE A 88 -12.63 2.88 3.34
CA PHE A 88 -13.05 4.13 3.98
C PHE A 88 -14.35 3.92 4.73
N TYR A 89 -14.64 4.83 5.66
CA TYR A 89 -15.90 4.82 6.39
C TYR A 89 -16.95 5.60 5.60
N ALA A 90 -17.89 4.88 5.00
CA ALA A 90 -18.87 5.43 4.07
C ALA A 90 -19.79 6.49 4.71
N ASN A 91 -20.06 6.37 6.00
CA ASN A 91 -20.94 7.27 6.74
C ASN A 91 -20.22 8.44 7.43
N LEU A 92 -18.92 8.57 7.21
CA LEU A 92 -18.14 9.73 7.62
C LEU A 92 -17.85 10.60 6.39
N THR A 93 -17.59 11.88 6.64
CA THR A 93 -17.19 12.79 5.56
C THR A 93 -15.80 12.45 5.04
N GLY A 94 -15.45 12.98 3.87
CA GLY A 94 -14.08 12.86 3.35
C GLY A 94 -13.06 13.39 4.33
N ARG A 95 -13.32 14.56 4.92
CA ARG A 95 -12.44 15.17 5.92
C ARG A 95 -12.29 14.31 7.16
N GLU A 96 -13.40 13.74 7.66
CA GLU A 96 -13.35 12.83 8.82
C GLU A 96 -12.56 11.55 8.53
N ASN A 97 -12.70 10.99 7.34
CA ASN A 97 -11.90 9.83 6.92
C ASN A 97 -10.40 10.15 6.94
N LEU A 98 -10.01 11.29 6.39
CA LEU A 98 -8.62 11.73 6.40
C LEU A 98 -8.12 12.04 7.82
N ASP A 99 -8.98 12.56 8.68
CA ASP A 99 -8.62 12.87 10.07
C ASP A 99 -8.24 11.60 10.86
N ILE A 100 -8.88 10.48 10.57
CA ILE A 100 -8.51 9.20 11.19
C ILE A 100 -7.07 8.84 10.82
N ILE A 101 -6.72 8.93 9.54
CA ILE A 101 -5.37 8.66 9.06
C ILE A 101 -4.37 9.67 9.65
N ARG A 102 -4.75 10.93 9.71
CA ARG A 102 -3.95 11.98 10.33
C ARG A 102 -3.53 11.60 11.75
N ARG A 103 -4.49 11.15 12.56
CA ARG A 103 -4.24 10.77 13.94
C ARG A 103 -3.32 9.56 14.05
N ILE A 104 -3.52 8.56 13.20
CA ILE A 104 -2.69 7.35 13.18
C ILE A 104 -1.25 7.69 12.82
N LEU A 105 -1.04 8.58 11.85
CA LEU A 105 0.29 8.96 11.36
C LEU A 105 0.93 10.10 12.14
N GLY A 106 0.22 10.73 13.07
CA GLY A 106 0.75 11.87 13.83
C GLY A 106 0.88 13.14 13.00
N LEU A 107 0.03 13.34 12.01
CA LEU A 107 0.05 14.51 11.14
C LEU A 107 -0.80 15.66 11.70
N SER A 108 -0.67 16.85 11.10
CA SER A 108 -1.44 18.03 11.48
C SER A 108 -2.78 18.12 10.77
N LYS A 109 -3.70 18.97 11.29
CA LYS A 109 -4.95 19.27 10.58
C LYS A 109 -4.69 19.97 9.23
N ALA A 110 -3.63 20.76 9.15
CA ALA A 110 -3.22 21.39 7.89
C ALA A 110 -2.89 20.35 6.81
N ASP A 111 -2.30 19.21 7.18
CA ASP A 111 -2.00 18.13 6.24
C ASP A 111 -3.26 17.55 5.60
N VAL A 112 -4.37 17.48 6.34
CA VAL A 112 -5.67 17.04 5.80
C VAL A 112 -6.18 18.03 4.74
N GLU A 113 -6.14 19.33 5.06
CA GLU A 113 -6.58 20.37 4.11
C GLU A 113 -5.70 20.42 2.86
N ASP A 114 -4.38 20.27 3.05
CA ASP A 114 -3.43 20.21 1.93
C ASP A 114 -3.71 19.01 1.02
N ALA A 115 -4.02 17.86 1.59
CA ALA A 115 -4.37 16.67 0.81
C ALA A 115 -5.66 16.86 0.01
N LEU A 116 -6.68 17.46 0.61
CA LEU A 116 -7.93 17.78 -0.09
C LEU A 116 -7.69 18.76 -1.24
N GLU A 117 -6.88 19.77 -1.01
CA GLU A 117 -6.53 20.75 -2.04
C GLU A 117 -5.76 20.10 -3.19
N LEU A 118 -4.80 19.25 -2.87
CA LEU A 118 -3.96 18.56 -3.86
C LEU A 118 -4.80 17.78 -4.88
N VAL A 119 -5.88 17.15 -4.43
CA VAL A 119 -6.76 16.35 -5.30
C VAL A 119 -8.01 17.10 -5.74
N GLY A 120 -8.13 18.39 -5.43
CA GLY A 120 -9.26 19.23 -5.86
C GLY A 120 -10.58 18.95 -5.13
N LEU A 121 -10.53 18.45 -3.91
CA LEU A 121 -11.71 18.08 -3.12
C LEU A 121 -11.99 18.97 -1.91
N THR A 122 -11.34 20.14 -1.81
CA THR A 122 -11.52 21.05 -0.68
C THR A 122 -12.98 21.40 -0.42
N GLU A 123 -13.72 21.72 -1.48
CA GLU A 123 -15.15 22.09 -1.38
C GLU A 123 -16.04 20.91 -1.01
N PHE A 124 -15.56 19.69 -1.17
CA PHE A 124 -16.33 18.46 -0.94
C PHE A 124 -15.91 17.74 0.33
N GLY A 125 -15.01 18.33 1.13
CA GLY A 125 -14.49 17.69 2.34
C GLY A 125 -15.55 17.30 3.36
N ASP A 126 -16.65 18.04 3.43
CA ASP A 126 -17.75 17.80 4.37
C ASP A 126 -18.86 16.90 3.80
N ARG A 127 -18.67 16.38 2.60
CA ARG A 127 -19.58 15.40 1.99
C ARG A 127 -19.31 14.01 2.52
N LEU A 128 -20.34 13.20 2.73
CA LEU A 128 -20.18 11.81 3.15
C LEU A 128 -19.40 11.02 2.10
N ALA A 129 -18.49 10.15 2.55
CA ALA A 129 -17.63 9.39 1.65
C ALA A 129 -18.42 8.54 0.64
N LYS A 130 -19.56 7.98 1.07
CA LYS A 130 -20.43 7.21 0.16
C LYS A 130 -21.00 8.01 -1.01
N GLN A 131 -20.95 9.33 -0.94
CA GLN A 131 -21.47 10.23 -1.97
C GLN A 131 -20.41 10.64 -3.00
N TYR A 132 -19.16 10.26 -2.79
CA TYR A 132 -18.10 10.50 -3.76
C TYR A 132 -18.18 9.49 -4.89
N SER A 133 -17.96 9.92 -6.11
CA SER A 133 -17.90 9.02 -7.28
C SER A 133 -16.50 8.45 -7.50
#